data_cd564f29110104fb19c0d708e5b84c3f
#
_entry.id   cd564f29110104fb19c0d708e5b84c3f
#
_cell.length_a   1.000
_cell.length_b   1.000
_cell.length_c   1.000
_cell.angle_alpha   90.00
_cell.angle_beta   90.00
_cell.angle_gamma   90.00
#
_symmetry.space_group_name_H-M   'P 1'
#
loop_
_entity.id
_entity.type
_entity.pdbx_description
1 polymer ?
#
loop_
_entity_poly.entity_id
_entity_poly.type
_entity_poly.pdbx_seq_one_letter_code
_entity_poly.pdbx_strand_id
1 'polypeptide(L)'
;FTKEIVNNERGIITEEINMYEDKPGTQLIYGTYNNIFIKDERQYLVSGTVSDVKKITKEDLEICYEAFYHPENMFMIITGNFDPNEAVAIVSEVMSKKEFPKYNKPVLKFKKEPFEVKTKHFERCMNVNIPKVSVGFKVPKNAFKGLKIDERKVRLYFNLYMRVQFGITSYLRDELQSSKVITGGLSMNLLDTEDYYVEVIAVSTEYPDYFIKRVKETFDERDINEEDVIRKVNASVSNLIMYFDDIEGVNSQIQDDVIDFGEYMYNIYDVYKSLNIEDAREVVKRLNKHITTETIIKPLEEK
;
A
#
# COMPACT_ATOMS: atom_id res chain seq x y z
N PHE A 1 -27.98 13.55 5.71
CA PHE A 1 -28.35 12.15 5.42
C PHE A 1 -29.85 11.95 5.69
N THR A 2 -30.52 11.13 4.85
CA THR A 2 -31.88 10.64 5.13
C THR A 2 -31.85 9.14 5.33
N LYS A 3 -32.82 8.59 6.09
CA LYS A 3 -32.90 7.13 6.28
C LYS A 3 -33.08 6.36 4.96
N GLU A 4 -33.77 6.97 3.99
CA GLU A 4 -33.98 6.39 2.68
C GLU A 4 -32.66 6.27 1.90
N ILE A 5 -31.86 7.35 1.84
CA ILE A 5 -30.55 7.33 1.19
C ILE A 5 -29.64 6.29 1.84
N VAL A 6 -29.56 6.25 3.18
CA VAL A 6 -28.73 5.28 3.90
C VAL A 6 -29.14 3.84 3.59
N ASN A 7 -30.45 3.56 3.49
CA ASN A 7 -30.93 2.22 3.16
C ASN A 7 -30.63 1.82 1.71
N ASN A 8 -30.74 2.76 0.77
CA ASN A 8 -30.42 2.51 -0.64
C ASN A 8 -28.90 2.25 -0.80
N GLU A 9 -28.05 3.07 -0.17
CA GLU A 9 -26.60 2.92 -0.23
C GLU A 9 -26.13 1.59 0.40
N ARG A 10 -26.80 1.09 1.45
CA ARG A 10 -26.48 -0.24 1.99
C ARG A 10 -26.60 -1.36 0.96
N GLY A 11 -27.59 -1.28 0.07
CA GLY A 11 -27.75 -2.24 -1.02
C GLY A 11 -26.54 -2.19 -1.97
N ILE A 12 -26.20 -1.00 -2.42
CA ILE A 12 -25.09 -0.76 -3.36
C ILE A 12 -23.76 -1.23 -2.75
N ILE A 13 -23.46 -0.84 -1.50
CA ILE A 13 -22.23 -1.22 -0.82
C ILE A 13 -22.20 -2.75 -0.56
N THR A 14 -23.34 -3.37 -0.26
CA THR A 14 -23.41 -4.82 -0.10
C THR A 14 -23.05 -5.56 -1.38
N GLU A 15 -23.55 -5.10 -2.54
CA GLU A 15 -23.19 -5.67 -3.83
C GLU A 15 -21.71 -5.44 -4.17
N GLU A 16 -21.16 -4.29 -3.82
CA GLU A 16 -19.74 -4.01 -3.98
C GLU A 16 -18.87 -4.95 -3.12
N ILE A 17 -19.24 -5.18 -1.86
CA ILE A 17 -18.53 -6.12 -0.97
C ILE A 17 -18.57 -7.53 -1.56
N ASN A 18 -19.75 -8.00 -2.00
CA ASN A 18 -19.89 -9.32 -2.62
C ASN A 18 -19.01 -9.44 -3.87
N MET A 19 -18.94 -8.38 -4.69
CA MET A 19 -18.05 -8.35 -5.85
C MET A 19 -16.56 -8.51 -5.46
N TYR A 20 -16.12 -7.92 -4.36
CA TYR A 20 -14.73 -8.10 -3.87
C TYR A 20 -14.52 -9.49 -3.26
N GLU A 21 -15.53 -10.08 -2.61
CA GLU A 21 -15.45 -11.44 -2.09
C GLU A 21 -15.27 -12.48 -3.20
N ASP A 22 -15.84 -12.24 -4.38
CA ASP A 22 -15.74 -13.11 -5.54
C ASP A 22 -14.48 -12.90 -6.39
N LYS A 23 -13.68 -11.86 -6.12
CA LYS A 23 -12.44 -11.56 -6.86
C LYS A 23 -11.23 -12.26 -6.25
N PRO A 24 -10.65 -13.32 -6.89
CA PRO A 24 -9.54 -14.07 -6.30
C PRO A 24 -8.29 -13.23 -6.03
N GLY A 25 -8.00 -12.23 -6.90
CA GLY A 25 -6.87 -11.32 -6.68
C GLY A 25 -7.03 -10.47 -5.42
N THR A 26 -8.22 -9.91 -5.20
CA THR A 26 -8.54 -9.15 -3.99
C THR A 26 -8.44 -10.05 -2.76
N GLN A 27 -9.03 -11.24 -2.83
CA GLN A 27 -9.00 -12.22 -1.74
C GLN A 27 -7.58 -12.71 -1.41
N LEU A 28 -6.69 -12.79 -2.41
CA LEU A 28 -5.29 -13.12 -2.16
C LEU A 28 -4.58 -12.03 -1.35
N ILE A 29 -4.69 -10.77 -1.79
CA ILE A 29 -3.97 -9.63 -1.16
C ILE A 29 -4.54 -9.35 0.23
N TYR A 30 -5.87 -9.18 0.36
CA TYR A 30 -6.48 -8.93 1.67
C TYR A 30 -6.42 -10.16 2.60
N GLY A 31 -6.47 -11.38 2.05
CA GLY A 31 -6.18 -12.59 2.80
C GLY A 31 -4.78 -12.58 3.39
N THR A 32 -3.78 -12.09 2.64
CA THR A 32 -2.41 -11.93 3.14
C THR A 32 -2.33 -10.86 4.23
N TYR A 33 -3.01 -9.71 4.07
CA TYR A 33 -3.06 -8.69 5.12
C TYR A 33 -3.76 -9.21 6.38
N ASN A 34 -4.85 -9.96 6.24
CA ASN A 34 -5.53 -10.58 7.37
C ASN A 34 -4.67 -11.62 8.10
N ASN A 35 -3.77 -12.31 7.38
CA ASN A 35 -2.84 -13.28 7.95
C ASN A 35 -1.63 -12.61 8.61
N ILE A 36 -1.17 -11.46 8.09
CA ILE A 36 0.04 -10.78 8.57
C ILE A 36 -0.23 -9.85 9.76
N PHE A 37 -1.42 -9.27 9.83
CA PHE A 37 -1.81 -8.36 10.90
C PHE A 37 -2.67 -9.05 11.97
N ILE A 38 -2.46 -8.66 13.22
CA ILE A 38 -3.23 -9.14 14.38
C ILE A 38 -4.20 -8.05 14.87
N LYS A 39 -3.74 -6.79 14.91
CA LYS A 39 -4.49 -5.66 15.47
C LYS A 39 -4.66 -4.49 14.50
N ASP A 40 -3.82 -4.39 13.47
CA ASP A 40 -3.89 -3.33 12.49
C ASP A 40 -5.17 -3.44 11.65
N GLU A 41 -5.89 -2.33 11.52
CA GLU A 41 -7.19 -2.29 10.82
C GLU A 41 -7.02 -2.51 9.29
N ARG A 42 -5.83 -2.34 8.74
CA ARG A 42 -5.50 -2.63 7.32
C ARG A 42 -5.65 -4.11 6.95
N GLN A 43 -5.84 -5.00 7.94
CA GLN A 43 -6.21 -6.39 7.69
C GLN A 43 -7.60 -6.56 7.06
N TYR A 44 -8.44 -5.54 7.11
CA TYR A 44 -9.81 -5.58 6.59
C TYR A 44 -9.93 -4.80 5.29
N LEU A 45 -10.87 -5.21 4.44
CA LEU A 45 -11.32 -4.39 3.31
C LEU A 45 -11.86 -3.05 3.83
N VAL A 46 -11.57 -1.95 3.13
CA VAL A 46 -12.05 -0.61 3.50
C VAL A 46 -13.58 -0.56 3.55
N SER A 47 -14.25 -1.30 2.66
CA SER A 47 -15.72 -1.42 2.65
C SER A 47 -16.28 -2.19 3.87
N GLY A 48 -15.45 -2.82 4.69
CA GLY A 48 -15.88 -3.66 5.80
C GLY A 48 -16.54 -4.95 5.35
N THR A 49 -17.45 -5.48 6.19
CA THR A 49 -18.25 -6.66 5.88
C THR A 49 -19.71 -6.30 5.68
N VAL A 50 -20.45 -7.14 4.95
CA VAL A 50 -21.93 -7.02 4.80
C VAL A 50 -22.61 -6.93 6.16
N SER A 51 -22.11 -7.68 7.16
CA SER A 51 -22.66 -7.63 8.54
C SER A 51 -22.44 -6.27 9.20
N ASP A 52 -21.32 -5.61 8.96
CA ASP A 52 -21.02 -4.30 9.54
C ASP A 52 -21.82 -3.21 8.83
N VAL A 53 -21.89 -3.22 7.50
CA VAL A 53 -22.69 -2.27 6.71
C VAL A 53 -24.15 -2.29 7.14
N LYS A 54 -24.71 -3.48 7.43
CA LYS A 54 -26.10 -3.60 7.91
C LYS A 54 -26.35 -2.94 9.28
N LYS A 55 -25.32 -2.77 10.10
CA LYS A 55 -25.43 -2.15 11.44
C LYS A 55 -25.27 -0.63 11.42
N ILE A 56 -24.60 -0.07 10.41
CA ILE A 56 -24.35 1.37 10.29
C ILE A 56 -25.68 2.12 10.22
N THR A 57 -25.88 3.08 11.07
CA THR A 57 -27.07 3.92 11.14
C THR A 57 -26.82 5.29 10.50
N LYS A 58 -27.90 6.04 10.27
CA LYS A 58 -27.82 7.45 9.86
C LYS A 58 -27.04 8.26 10.89
N GLU A 59 -27.31 8.02 12.15
CA GLU A 59 -26.71 8.69 13.30
C GLU A 59 -25.18 8.43 13.35
N ASP A 60 -24.73 7.22 13.05
CA ASP A 60 -23.30 6.88 12.95
C ASP A 60 -22.61 7.70 11.84
N LEU A 61 -23.27 7.82 10.67
CA LEU A 61 -22.75 8.62 9.55
C LEU A 61 -22.69 10.10 9.90
N GLU A 62 -23.70 10.65 10.60
CA GLU A 62 -23.70 12.04 11.03
C GLU A 62 -22.55 12.31 12.03
N ILE A 63 -22.33 11.42 12.99
CA ILE A 63 -21.19 11.51 13.93
C ILE A 63 -19.85 11.50 13.17
N CYS A 64 -19.67 10.59 12.22
CA CYS A 64 -18.45 10.54 11.41
C CYS A 64 -18.28 11.81 10.55
N TYR A 65 -19.36 12.28 9.94
CA TYR A 65 -19.33 13.50 9.13
C TYR A 65 -18.93 14.71 9.96
N GLU A 66 -19.56 14.94 11.11
CA GLU A 66 -19.24 16.06 12.01
C GLU A 66 -17.81 15.97 12.56
N ALA A 67 -17.30 14.75 12.80
CA ALA A 67 -15.96 14.58 13.35
C ALA A 67 -14.86 14.82 12.31
N PHE A 68 -15.05 14.42 11.05
CA PHE A 68 -13.98 14.38 10.07
C PHE A 68 -14.12 15.39 8.92
N TYR A 69 -15.34 15.79 8.53
CA TYR A 69 -15.59 16.72 7.42
C TYR A 69 -15.63 18.18 7.89
N HIS A 70 -14.49 18.65 8.39
CA HIS A 70 -14.32 20.02 8.85
C HIS A 70 -13.13 20.67 8.13
N PRO A 71 -13.17 21.98 7.74
CA PRO A 71 -12.07 22.63 7.01
C PRO A 71 -10.71 22.51 7.69
N GLU A 72 -10.65 22.52 9.02
CA GLU A 72 -9.40 22.33 9.76
C GLU A 72 -8.83 20.90 9.69
N ASN A 73 -9.59 19.93 9.12
CA ASN A 73 -9.17 18.54 8.91
C ASN A 73 -9.06 18.18 7.42
N MET A 74 -9.22 19.15 6.53
CA MET A 74 -9.23 18.94 5.09
C MET A 74 -8.17 19.79 4.41
N PHE A 75 -7.66 19.31 3.30
CA PHE A 75 -6.83 20.09 2.38
C PHE A 75 -7.38 19.94 0.96
N MET A 76 -7.04 20.88 0.09
CA MET A 76 -7.43 20.88 -1.30
C MET A 76 -6.17 21.00 -2.17
N ILE A 77 -6.09 20.16 -3.18
CA ILE A 77 -5.04 20.23 -4.21
C ILE A 77 -5.72 20.51 -5.54
N ILE A 78 -5.25 21.53 -6.24
CA ILE A 78 -5.72 21.92 -7.56
C ILE A 78 -4.52 21.91 -8.50
N THR A 79 -4.60 21.12 -9.57
CA THR A 79 -3.57 21.03 -10.60
C THR A 79 -4.17 21.35 -11.96
N GLY A 80 -3.42 22.07 -12.80
CA GLY A 80 -3.87 22.43 -14.14
C GLY A 80 -3.35 23.80 -14.58
N ASN A 81 -3.91 24.32 -15.67
CA ASN A 81 -3.58 25.62 -16.21
C ASN A 81 -4.57 26.68 -15.70
N PHE A 82 -4.27 27.35 -14.60
CA PHE A 82 -5.11 28.39 -13.98
C PHE A 82 -4.24 29.41 -13.25
N ASP A 83 -4.81 30.58 -12.89
CA ASP A 83 -4.16 31.54 -12.00
C ASP A 83 -4.35 31.09 -10.54
N PRO A 84 -3.25 30.80 -9.80
CA PRO A 84 -3.33 30.35 -8.43
C PRO A 84 -4.00 31.38 -7.49
N ASN A 85 -3.81 32.70 -7.73
CA ASN A 85 -4.41 33.74 -6.91
C ASN A 85 -5.92 33.82 -7.11
N GLU A 86 -6.38 33.65 -8.34
CA GLU A 86 -7.82 33.57 -8.67
C GLU A 86 -8.45 32.35 -8.02
N ALA A 87 -7.82 31.18 -8.11
CA ALA A 87 -8.31 29.97 -7.46
C ALA A 87 -8.41 30.12 -5.94
N VAL A 88 -7.38 30.66 -5.28
CA VAL A 88 -7.40 30.96 -3.84
C VAL A 88 -8.50 31.97 -3.49
N ALA A 89 -8.68 33.02 -4.29
CA ALA A 89 -9.73 34.02 -4.07
C ALA A 89 -11.13 33.40 -4.13
N ILE A 90 -11.40 32.55 -5.15
CA ILE A 90 -12.69 31.85 -5.29
C ILE A 90 -12.94 30.93 -4.09
N VAL A 91 -11.96 30.11 -3.72
CA VAL A 91 -12.10 29.20 -2.56
C VAL A 91 -12.34 30.00 -1.29
N SER A 92 -11.57 31.06 -1.06
CA SER A 92 -11.72 31.93 0.12
C SER A 92 -13.10 32.59 0.17
N GLU A 93 -13.62 33.08 -0.97
CA GLU A 93 -14.95 33.66 -1.04
C GLU A 93 -16.04 32.64 -0.71
N VAL A 94 -15.95 31.44 -1.28
CA VAL A 94 -16.93 30.37 -1.01
C VAL A 94 -16.89 29.95 0.46
N MET A 95 -15.68 29.79 1.01
CA MET A 95 -15.52 29.35 2.41
C MET A 95 -15.95 30.43 3.42
N SER A 96 -15.75 31.72 3.12
CA SER A 96 -16.18 32.84 3.98
C SER A 96 -17.69 32.94 4.15
N LYS A 97 -18.47 32.37 3.23
CA LYS A 97 -19.93 32.32 3.28
C LYS A 97 -20.50 31.15 4.09
N LYS A 98 -19.63 30.25 4.56
CA LYS A 98 -20.01 29.07 5.32
C LYS A 98 -19.70 29.27 6.80
N GLU A 99 -20.63 28.83 7.64
CA GLU A 99 -20.42 28.73 9.08
C GLU A 99 -20.04 27.29 9.44
N PHE A 100 -19.00 27.15 10.23
CA PHE A 100 -18.56 25.84 10.72
C PHE A 100 -18.65 25.81 12.26
N PRO A 101 -19.10 24.71 12.85
CA PRO A 101 -19.06 24.53 14.29
C PRO A 101 -17.60 24.55 14.77
N LYS A 102 -17.40 24.75 16.08
CA LYS A 102 -16.06 24.65 16.65
C LYS A 102 -15.49 23.25 16.40
N TYR A 103 -14.31 23.19 15.77
CA TYR A 103 -13.65 21.93 15.48
C TYR A 103 -13.06 21.30 16.74
N ASN A 104 -13.41 20.06 16.99
CA ASN A 104 -12.80 19.22 18.01
C ASN A 104 -12.03 18.11 17.27
N LYS A 105 -10.73 18.31 17.05
CA LYS A 105 -9.89 17.37 16.33
C LYS A 105 -9.98 15.98 16.95
N PRO A 106 -10.42 14.96 16.19
CA PRO A 106 -10.48 13.60 16.70
C PRO A 106 -9.08 13.09 17.02
N VAL A 107 -8.95 12.39 18.14
CA VAL A 107 -7.69 11.76 18.54
C VAL A 107 -7.66 10.35 18.00
N LEU A 108 -6.82 10.11 17.00
CA LEU A 108 -6.60 8.78 16.46
C LEU A 108 -5.79 7.94 17.45
N LYS A 109 -6.31 6.76 17.80
CA LYS A 109 -5.63 5.80 18.67
C LYS A 109 -5.33 4.55 17.88
N PHE A 110 -4.08 4.40 17.48
CA PHE A 110 -3.62 3.17 16.84
C PHE A 110 -3.31 2.11 17.89
N LYS A 111 -3.79 0.90 17.65
CA LYS A 111 -3.40 -0.27 18.46
C LYS A 111 -2.00 -0.68 18.03
N LYS A 112 -1.09 -0.79 18.98
CA LYS A 112 0.27 -1.28 18.68
C LYS A 112 0.20 -2.68 18.10
N GLU A 113 0.68 -2.81 16.88
CA GLU A 113 0.73 -4.08 16.16
C GLU A 113 1.90 -4.93 16.68
N PRO A 114 1.68 -6.20 17.08
CA PRO A 114 2.77 -7.08 17.50
C PRO A 114 3.63 -7.52 16.30
N PHE A 115 4.86 -7.99 16.58
CA PHE A 115 5.76 -8.46 15.52
C PHE A 115 5.31 -9.77 14.89
N GLU A 116 4.63 -10.62 15.67
CA GLU A 116 4.09 -11.89 15.21
C GLU A 116 3.10 -11.70 14.05
N VAL A 117 2.88 -12.74 13.27
CA VAL A 117 1.81 -12.84 12.29
C VAL A 117 0.66 -13.68 12.84
N LYS A 118 -0.56 -13.37 12.45
CA LYS A 118 -1.77 -14.08 12.86
C LYS A 118 -1.77 -15.52 12.33
N THR A 119 -1.35 -15.70 11.07
CA THR A 119 -1.31 -17.01 10.40
C THR A 119 -0.08 -17.06 9.51
N LYS A 120 0.74 -18.12 9.63
CA LYS A 120 1.96 -18.28 8.82
C LYS A 120 1.69 -18.82 7.43
N HIS A 121 0.72 -19.73 7.31
CA HIS A 121 0.35 -20.37 6.07
C HIS A 121 -1.18 -20.52 6.02
N PHE A 122 -1.79 -20.08 4.94
CA PHE A 122 -3.24 -20.14 4.73
C PHE A 122 -3.58 -20.55 3.31
N GLU A 123 -4.53 -21.47 3.18
CA GLU A 123 -5.04 -21.92 1.89
C GLU A 123 -6.57 -21.84 1.85
N ARG A 124 -7.10 -21.51 0.69
CA ARG A 124 -8.55 -21.61 0.39
C ARG A 124 -8.78 -21.97 -1.06
N CYS A 125 -9.94 -22.58 -1.35
CA CYS A 125 -10.35 -22.82 -2.72
C CYS A 125 -11.29 -21.72 -3.21
N MET A 126 -11.09 -21.31 -4.48
CA MET A 126 -11.97 -20.37 -5.20
C MET A 126 -12.08 -20.80 -6.67
N ASN A 127 -13.00 -20.17 -7.40
CA ASN A 127 -13.12 -20.41 -8.86
C ASN A 127 -11.97 -19.74 -9.60
N VAL A 128 -10.86 -20.45 -9.71
CA VAL A 128 -9.65 -20.07 -10.46
C VAL A 128 -9.15 -21.25 -11.27
N ASN A 129 -8.55 -21.01 -12.43
CA ASN A 129 -7.97 -22.06 -13.25
C ASN A 129 -6.54 -22.39 -12.82
N ILE A 130 -5.80 -21.39 -12.37
CA ILE A 130 -4.40 -21.49 -11.93
C ILE A 130 -4.31 -20.98 -10.50
N PRO A 131 -3.63 -21.71 -9.61
CA PRO A 131 -3.43 -21.25 -8.24
C PRO A 131 -2.84 -19.84 -8.18
N LYS A 132 -3.30 -19.06 -7.24
CA LYS A 132 -2.73 -17.74 -6.92
C LYS A 132 -2.03 -17.82 -5.58
N VAL A 133 -0.82 -17.30 -5.53
CA VAL A 133 0.02 -17.38 -4.34
C VAL A 133 0.60 -16.02 -4.01
N SER A 134 0.73 -15.75 -2.73
CA SER A 134 1.43 -14.58 -2.21
C SER A 134 2.32 -14.92 -1.03
N VAL A 135 3.40 -14.14 -0.90
CA VAL A 135 4.27 -14.12 0.27
C VAL A 135 4.27 -12.70 0.81
N GLY A 136 3.87 -12.55 2.07
CA GLY A 136 3.91 -11.29 2.79
C GLY A 136 5.13 -11.22 3.70
N PHE A 137 5.87 -10.11 3.63
CA PHE A 137 7.01 -9.80 4.50
C PHE A 137 6.63 -8.67 5.45
N LYS A 138 6.81 -8.84 6.76
CA LYS A 138 6.57 -7.84 7.80
C LYS A 138 7.91 -7.47 8.42
N VAL A 139 8.40 -6.26 8.12
CA VAL A 139 9.68 -5.73 8.55
C VAL A 139 9.47 -4.62 9.57
N PRO A 140 9.96 -4.73 10.81
CA PRO A 140 9.72 -3.72 11.82
C PRO A 140 10.58 -2.47 11.57
N LYS A 141 9.97 -1.29 11.55
CA LYS A 141 10.68 -0.01 11.38
C LYS A 141 11.73 0.25 12.45
N ASN A 142 11.54 -0.30 13.65
CA ASN A 142 12.54 -0.20 14.71
C ASN A 142 13.85 -0.94 14.41
N ALA A 143 13.91 -1.82 13.41
CA ALA A 143 15.14 -2.44 12.94
C ALA A 143 16.12 -1.39 12.37
N PHE A 144 15.60 -0.28 11.84
CA PHE A 144 16.39 0.79 11.24
C PHE A 144 16.83 1.87 12.24
N LYS A 145 16.40 1.78 13.51
CA LYS A 145 16.82 2.74 14.54
C LYS A 145 18.34 2.74 14.68
N GLY A 146 18.89 3.95 14.80
CA GLY A 146 20.34 4.17 14.93
C GLY A 146 21.11 4.23 13.61
N LEU A 147 20.47 4.06 12.47
CA LEU A 147 21.04 4.46 11.18
C LEU A 147 21.16 5.98 11.12
N LYS A 148 22.26 6.48 10.53
CA LYS A 148 22.42 7.91 10.23
C LYS A 148 21.81 8.26 8.86
N ILE A 149 20.65 7.71 8.58
CA ILE A 149 19.93 7.84 7.31
C ILE A 149 18.57 8.43 7.65
N ASP A 150 18.14 9.43 6.90
CA ASP A 150 16.80 10.02 7.05
C ASP A 150 15.72 8.94 6.87
N GLU A 151 14.66 8.97 7.68
CA GLU A 151 13.61 7.94 7.68
C GLU A 151 12.90 7.84 6.32
N ARG A 152 12.71 8.98 5.61
CA ARG A 152 12.16 9.00 4.26
C ARG A 152 13.05 8.24 3.28
N LYS A 153 14.38 8.40 3.39
CA LYS A 153 15.35 7.64 2.58
C LYS A 153 15.36 6.16 2.94
N VAL A 154 15.17 5.79 4.20
CA VAL A 154 15.06 4.37 4.60
C VAL A 154 13.90 3.70 3.84
N ARG A 155 12.72 4.34 3.77
CA ARG A 155 11.59 3.86 2.97
C ARG A 155 11.95 3.71 1.48
N LEU A 156 12.65 4.70 0.91
CA LEU A 156 13.08 4.65 -0.49
C LEU A 156 14.08 3.50 -0.73
N TYR A 157 15.04 3.28 0.15
CA TYR A 157 15.99 2.16 0.05
C TYR A 157 15.30 0.81 0.22
N PHE A 158 14.32 0.69 1.13
CA PHE A 158 13.51 -0.51 1.25
C PHE A 158 12.78 -0.81 -0.07
N ASN A 159 12.07 0.18 -0.62
CA ASN A 159 11.37 0.03 -1.90
C ASN A 159 12.35 -0.28 -3.05
N LEU A 160 13.51 0.39 -3.08
CA LEU A 160 14.55 0.12 -4.07
C LEU A 160 15.03 -1.33 -4.00
N TYR A 161 15.32 -1.83 -2.81
CA TYR A 161 15.70 -3.24 -2.60
C TYR A 161 14.62 -4.19 -3.11
N MET A 162 13.36 -3.99 -2.72
CA MET A 162 12.25 -4.82 -3.18
C MET A 162 12.15 -4.83 -4.70
N ARG A 163 12.31 -3.67 -5.35
CA ARG A 163 12.30 -3.54 -6.81
C ARG A 163 13.51 -4.19 -7.49
N VAL A 164 14.67 -4.24 -6.83
CA VAL A 164 15.85 -4.98 -7.32
C VAL A 164 15.56 -6.47 -7.30
N GLN A 165 15.03 -7.00 -6.19
CA GLN A 165 14.84 -8.43 -6.00
C GLN A 165 13.62 -8.98 -6.73
N PHE A 166 12.51 -8.22 -6.81
CA PHE A 166 11.20 -8.71 -7.27
C PHE A 166 10.61 -7.91 -8.45
N GLY A 167 11.24 -6.82 -8.83
CA GLY A 167 10.74 -5.95 -9.90
C GLY A 167 10.88 -6.55 -11.29
N ILE A 168 10.38 -5.81 -12.29
CA ILE A 168 10.27 -6.26 -13.69
C ILE A 168 11.62 -6.65 -14.33
N THR A 169 12.74 -6.21 -13.79
CA THR A 169 14.10 -6.52 -14.28
C THR A 169 14.92 -7.29 -13.25
N SER A 170 14.26 -8.05 -12.35
CA SER A 170 14.96 -8.86 -11.34
C SER A 170 15.38 -10.21 -11.88
N TYR A 171 16.48 -10.75 -11.36
CA TYR A 171 16.95 -12.09 -11.68
C TYR A 171 15.89 -13.16 -11.32
N LEU A 172 15.23 -13.04 -10.19
CA LEU A 172 14.18 -13.97 -9.81
C LEU A 172 13.07 -14.03 -10.84
N ARG A 173 12.61 -12.88 -11.35
CA ARG A 173 11.58 -12.85 -12.37
C ARG A 173 12.03 -13.57 -13.65
N ASP A 174 13.25 -13.29 -14.10
CA ASP A 174 13.81 -13.92 -15.32
C ASP A 174 13.97 -15.43 -15.11
N GLU A 175 14.45 -15.88 -13.94
CA GLU A 175 14.52 -17.30 -13.56
C GLU A 175 13.15 -17.98 -13.65
N LEU A 176 12.14 -17.38 -12.97
CA LEU A 176 10.79 -17.94 -12.89
C LEU A 176 10.09 -17.97 -14.26
N GLN A 177 10.32 -16.97 -15.11
CA GLN A 177 9.78 -16.95 -16.47
C GLN A 177 10.48 -17.97 -17.38
N SER A 178 11.80 -18.04 -17.35
CA SER A 178 12.60 -18.98 -18.17
C SER A 178 12.30 -20.43 -17.82
N SER A 179 12.07 -20.72 -16.53
CA SER A 179 11.66 -22.04 -16.05
C SER A 179 10.16 -22.33 -16.21
N LYS A 180 9.38 -21.37 -16.77
CA LYS A 180 7.93 -21.46 -16.96
C LYS A 180 7.15 -21.65 -15.64
N VAL A 181 7.73 -21.29 -14.52
CA VAL A 181 7.04 -21.25 -13.22
C VAL A 181 5.99 -20.16 -13.21
N ILE A 182 6.27 -19.03 -13.85
CA ILE A 182 5.32 -17.95 -14.07
C ILE A 182 5.23 -17.57 -15.54
N THR A 183 4.05 -17.11 -15.96
CA THR A 183 3.80 -16.62 -17.33
C THR A 183 3.59 -15.11 -17.37
N GLY A 184 3.25 -14.51 -16.24
CA GLY A 184 3.01 -13.09 -16.07
C GLY A 184 4.09 -12.38 -15.25
N GLY A 185 3.81 -11.15 -14.84
CA GLY A 185 4.64 -10.39 -13.91
C GLY A 185 4.34 -10.74 -12.46
N LEU A 186 5.28 -10.37 -11.57
CA LEU A 186 5.05 -10.37 -10.13
C LEU A 186 4.26 -9.11 -9.75
N SER A 187 3.25 -9.27 -8.91
CA SER A 187 2.58 -8.15 -8.25
C SER A 187 3.32 -7.82 -6.95
N MET A 188 3.54 -6.53 -6.71
CA MET A 188 4.23 -6.01 -5.52
C MET A 188 3.31 -4.98 -4.87
N ASN A 189 3.04 -5.15 -3.58
CA ASN A 189 2.15 -4.26 -2.83
C ASN A 189 2.81 -3.89 -1.50
N LEU A 190 3.31 -2.66 -1.42
CA LEU A 190 3.92 -2.11 -0.22
C LEU A 190 2.87 -1.37 0.62
N LEU A 191 2.73 -1.77 1.87
CA LEU A 191 2.08 -0.98 2.92
C LEU A 191 3.13 -0.41 3.87
N ASP A 192 3.09 0.90 4.03
CA ASP A 192 3.84 1.63 5.05
C ASP A 192 2.91 1.91 6.23
N THR A 193 3.18 1.26 7.37
CA THR A 193 2.39 1.41 8.60
C THR A 193 3.20 2.19 9.64
N GLU A 194 2.61 2.49 10.78
CA GLU A 194 3.30 3.19 11.87
C GLU A 194 4.51 2.41 12.37
N ASP A 195 4.37 1.07 12.49
CA ASP A 195 5.37 0.19 13.11
C ASP A 195 6.16 -0.67 12.10
N TYR A 196 5.62 -0.89 10.87
CA TYR A 196 6.15 -1.89 9.93
C TYR A 196 6.12 -1.40 8.48
N TYR A 197 7.11 -1.86 7.70
CA TYR A 197 6.95 -2.03 6.25
C TYR A 197 6.41 -3.42 5.99
N VAL A 198 5.33 -3.52 5.21
CA VAL A 198 4.74 -4.79 4.80
C VAL A 198 4.76 -4.85 3.28
N GLU A 199 5.48 -5.81 2.72
CA GLU A 199 5.52 -6.06 1.29
C GLU A 199 4.84 -7.38 0.97
N VAL A 200 3.96 -7.40 -0.03
CA VAL A 200 3.30 -8.60 -0.52
C VAL A 200 3.70 -8.84 -1.96
N ILE A 201 4.37 -9.96 -2.20
CA ILE A 201 4.73 -10.45 -3.53
C ILE A 201 3.72 -11.52 -3.95
N ALA A 202 3.05 -11.33 -5.09
CA ALA A 202 2.00 -12.23 -5.52
C ALA A 202 2.09 -12.58 -7.01
N VAL A 203 1.60 -13.77 -7.34
CA VAL A 203 1.60 -14.29 -8.72
C VAL A 203 0.52 -15.36 -8.92
N SER A 204 0.22 -15.70 -10.17
CA SER A 204 -0.49 -16.94 -10.54
C SER A 204 0.52 -17.96 -11.04
N THR A 205 0.53 -19.19 -10.47
CA THR A 205 1.48 -20.24 -10.82
C THR A 205 0.95 -21.62 -10.47
N GLU A 206 1.31 -22.62 -11.29
CA GLU A 206 1.07 -24.04 -11.00
C GLU A 206 2.06 -24.63 -9.96
N TYR A 207 3.06 -23.84 -9.54
CA TYR A 207 4.13 -24.26 -8.64
C TYR A 207 4.21 -23.38 -7.38
N PRO A 208 3.14 -23.32 -6.56
CA PRO A 208 3.08 -22.42 -5.39
C PRO A 208 4.26 -22.61 -4.42
N ASP A 209 4.58 -23.85 -4.06
CA ASP A 209 5.62 -24.14 -3.07
C ASP A 209 7.01 -23.71 -3.57
N TYR A 210 7.29 -23.95 -4.85
CA TYR A 210 8.55 -23.52 -5.47
C TYR A 210 8.65 -21.99 -5.47
N PHE A 211 7.58 -21.29 -5.86
CA PHE A 211 7.52 -19.84 -5.84
C PHE A 211 7.76 -19.28 -4.42
N ILE A 212 7.04 -19.79 -3.43
CA ILE A 212 7.19 -19.37 -2.02
C ILE A 212 8.64 -19.54 -1.56
N LYS A 213 9.23 -20.70 -1.84
CA LYS A 213 10.62 -20.99 -1.50
C LYS A 213 11.57 -19.97 -2.13
N ARG A 214 11.47 -19.76 -3.45
CA ARG A 214 12.38 -18.86 -4.18
C ARG A 214 12.24 -17.40 -3.73
N VAL A 215 11.00 -16.92 -3.50
CA VAL A 215 10.75 -15.58 -3.03
C VAL A 215 11.39 -15.34 -1.65
N LYS A 216 11.28 -16.30 -0.72
CA LYS A 216 11.90 -16.20 0.60
C LYS A 216 13.43 -16.25 0.53
N GLU A 217 13.99 -17.18 -0.25
CA GLU A 217 15.44 -17.27 -0.44
C GLU A 217 16.00 -15.98 -1.03
N THR A 218 15.38 -15.42 -2.06
CA THR A 218 15.79 -14.16 -2.70
C THR A 218 15.72 -12.99 -1.73
N PHE A 219 14.69 -12.89 -0.89
CA PHE A 219 14.64 -11.86 0.14
C PHE A 219 15.79 -12.01 1.15
N ASP A 220 16.14 -13.25 1.51
CA ASP A 220 17.17 -13.54 2.50
C ASP A 220 18.61 -13.45 1.97
N GLU A 221 18.82 -13.48 0.66
CA GLU A 221 20.13 -13.24 0.03
C GLU A 221 20.68 -11.86 0.41
N ARG A 222 19.79 -10.86 0.50
CA ARG A 222 20.14 -9.47 0.89
C ARG A 222 21.30 -8.90 0.09
N ASP A 223 21.39 -9.32 -1.17
CA ASP A 223 22.40 -8.81 -2.09
C ASP A 223 21.90 -7.57 -2.81
N ILE A 224 22.77 -6.57 -2.90
CA ILE A 224 22.54 -5.35 -3.66
C ILE A 224 23.89 -4.80 -4.12
N ASN A 225 23.99 -4.50 -5.40
CA ASN A 225 25.19 -3.94 -6.00
C ASN A 225 24.97 -2.49 -6.46
N GLU A 226 26.06 -1.80 -6.77
CA GLU A 226 26.03 -0.39 -7.15
C GLU A 226 25.30 -0.16 -8.48
N GLU A 227 25.47 -1.06 -9.44
CA GLU A 227 24.81 -0.96 -10.74
C GLU A 227 23.29 -1.04 -10.61
N ASP A 228 22.79 -1.94 -9.75
CA ASP A 228 21.35 -2.05 -9.45
C ASP A 228 20.81 -0.77 -8.80
N VAL A 229 21.53 -0.19 -7.84
CA VAL A 229 21.13 1.07 -7.21
C VAL A 229 21.04 2.18 -8.26
N ILE A 230 22.10 2.38 -9.07
CA ILE A 230 22.15 3.40 -10.12
C ILE A 230 20.99 3.20 -11.11
N ARG A 231 20.78 1.97 -11.58
CA ARG A 231 19.71 1.63 -12.52
C ARG A 231 18.33 1.95 -11.96
N LYS A 232 18.06 1.59 -10.71
CA LYS A 232 16.75 1.85 -10.08
C LYS A 232 16.55 3.32 -9.73
N VAL A 233 17.59 4.03 -9.31
CA VAL A 233 17.53 5.49 -9.11
C VAL A 233 17.20 6.19 -10.42
N ASN A 234 17.90 5.85 -11.51
CA ASN A 234 17.64 6.44 -12.82
C ASN A 234 16.21 6.15 -13.30
N ALA A 235 15.71 4.93 -13.10
CA ALA A 235 14.33 4.58 -13.41
C ALA A 235 13.32 5.40 -12.57
N SER A 236 13.59 5.60 -11.28
CA SER A 236 12.74 6.43 -10.41
C SER A 236 12.73 7.89 -10.84
N VAL A 237 13.90 8.44 -11.20
CA VAL A 237 14.00 9.80 -11.74
C VAL A 237 13.28 9.95 -13.08
N SER A 238 13.41 8.95 -13.97
CA SER A 238 12.70 8.97 -15.25
C SER A 238 11.18 8.92 -15.05
N ASN A 239 10.70 8.07 -14.15
CA ASN A 239 9.29 8.02 -13.80
C ASN A 239 8.80 9.35 -13.21
N LEU A 240 9.59 9.97 -12.33
CA LEU A 240 9.25 11.28 -11.76
C LEU A 240 9.08 12.34 -12.86
N ILE A 241 9.98 12.37 -13.85
CA ILE A 241 9.87 13.30 -14.99
C ILE A 241 8.59 13.02 -15.79
N MET A 242 8.27 11.75 -16.07
CA MET A 242 7.07 11.36 -16.79
C MET A 242 5.77 11.70 -16.05
N TYR A 243 5.81 11.76 -14.71
CA TYR A 243 4.65 12.18 -13.92
C TYR A 243 4.21 13.60 -14.24
N PHE A 244 5.14 14.50 -14.60
CA PHE A 244 4.78 15.89 -14.95
C PHE A 244 4.04 16.03 -16.28
N ASP A 245 4.01 14.98 -17.10
CA ASP A 245 3.20 14.93 -18.34
C ASP A 245 1.74 14.51 -18.07
N ASP A 246 1.43 14.04 -16.83
CA ASP A 246 0.11 13.61 -16.40
C ASP A 246 -0.39 14.47 -15.24
N ILE A 247 -1.38 15.32 -15.49
CA ILE A 247 -1.96 16.25 -14.51
C ILE A 247 -2.59 15.50 -13.33
N GLU A 248 -3.27 14.38 -13.59
CA GLU A 248 -3.89 13.54 -12.55
C GLU A 248 -2.83 12.84 -11.72
N GLY A 249 -1.77 12.34 -12.37
CA GLY A 249 -0.62 11.75 -11.69
C GLY A 249 0.07 12.73 -10.75
N VAL A 250 0.32 13.97 -11.20
CA VAL A 250 0.88 15.04 -10.34
C VAL A 250 -0.02 15.32 -9.15
N ASN A 251 -1.35 15.42 -9.35
CA ASN A 251 -2.30 15.66 -8.26
C ASN A 251 -2.25 14.54 -7.22
N SER A 252 -2.27 13.29 -7.68
CA SER A 252 -2.20 12.11 -6.80
C SER A 252 -0.89 12.06 -6.02
N GLN A 253 0.25 12.34 -6.67
CA GLN A 253 1.55 12.35 -5.99
C GLN A 253 1.62 13.43 -4.89
N ILE A 254 1.10 14.64 -5.17
CA ILE A 254 1.04 15.70 -4.16
C ILE A 254 0.14 15.27 -3.00
N GLN A 255 -0.98 14.60 -3.30
CA GLN A 255 -1.89 14.08 -2.27
C GLN A 255 -1.18 13.05 -1.37
N ASP A 256 -0.46 12.11 -1.97
CA ASP A 256 0.30 11.09 -1.23
C ASP A 256 1.38 11.74 -0.35
N ASP A 257 2.13 12.70 -0.88
CA ASP A 257 3.16 13.42 -0.12
C ASP A 257 2.55 14.17 1.09
N VAL A 258 1.42 14.86 0.90
CA VAL A 258 0.74 15.60 1.98
C VAL A 258 0.19 14.64 3.03
N ILE A 259 -0.35 13.50 2.65
CA ILE A 259 -0.86 12.48 3.58
C ILE A 259 0.29 11.83 4.36
N ASP A 260 1.37 11.46 3.68
CA ASP A 260 2.48 10.71 4.28
C ASP A 260 3.41 11.60 5.10
N PHE A 261 3.64 12.86 4.67
CA PHE A 261 4.67 13.74 5.23
C PHE A 261 4.13 15.06 5.77
N GLY A 262 2.85 15.39 5.55
CA GLY A 262 2.24 16.66 5.95
C GLY A 262 2.54 17.83 5.01
N GLU A 263 3.35 17.62 3.98
CA GLU A 263 3.76 18.64 2.99
C GLU A 263 4.15 18.00 1.67
N TYR A 264 4.13 18.78 0.59
CA TYR A 264 4.63 18.34 -0.71
C TYR A 264 6.16 18.30 -0.74
N MET A 265 6.74 17.22 -1.27
CA MET A 265 8.18 17.03 -1.35
C MET A 265 8.78 17.68 -2.61
N TYR A 266 8.99 18.99 -2.60
CA TYR A 266 9.59 19.73 -3.72
C TYR A 266 10.98 19.24 -4.14
N ASN A 267 11.73 18.61 -3.22
CA ASN A 267 13.10 18.15 -3.43
C ASN A 267 13.24 16.66 -3.72
N ILE A 268 12.14 15.98 -4.08
CA ILE A 268 12.16 14.52 -4.29
C ILE A 268 13.16 14.09 -5.36
N TYR A 269 13.38 14.91 -6.40
CA TYR A 269 14.41 14.69 -7.41
C TYR A 269 15.81 14.60 -6.78
N ASP A 270 16.17 15.57 -5.95
CA ASP A 270 17.47 15.62 -5.28
C ASP A 270 17.62 14.47 -4.27
N VAL A 271 16.52 14.10 -3.62
CA VAL A 271 16.47 12.94 -2.71
C VAL A 271 16.81 11.66 -3.49
N TYR A 272 16.17 11.40 -4.64
CA TYR A 272 16.52 10.24 -5.47
C TYR A 272 17.97 10.27 -5.93
N LYS A 273 18.47 11.41 -6.41
CA LYS A 273 19.86 11.56 -6.85
C LYS A 273 20.89 11.38 -5.73
N SER A 274 20.50 11.59 -4.49
CA SER A 274 21.36 11.41 -3.32
C SER A 274 21.44 9.98 -2.80
N LEU A 275 20.62 9.04 -3.37
CA LEU A 275 20.68 7.64 -2.99
C LEU A 275 21.98 6.99 -3.47
N ASN A 276 22.61 6.21 -2.60
CA ASN A 276 23.92 5.60 -2.82
C ASN A 276 23.96 4.15 -2.33
N ILE A 277 24.99 3.42 -2.71
CA ILE A 277 25.13 1.99 -2.38
C ILE A 277 25.50 1.76 -0.91
N GLU A 278 26.23 2.66 -0.27
CA GLU A 278 26.65 2.53 1.13
C GLU A 278 25.43 2.52 2.04
N ASP A 279 24.59 3.52 1.92
CA ASP A 279 23.32 3.63 2.67
C ASP A 279 22.37 2.47 2.33
N ALA A 280 22.28 2.10 1.04
CA ALA A 280 21.46 0.96 0.62
C ALA A 280 21.87 -0.32 1.33
N ARG A 281 23.18 -0.63 1.40
CA ARG A 281 23.71 -1.80 2.10
C ARG A 281 23.41 -1.77 3.60
N GLU A 282 23.53 -0.60 4.23
CA GLU A 282 23.20 -0.46 5.65
C GLU A 282 21.70 -0.74 5.93
N VAL A 283 20.81 -0.27 5.07
CA VAL A 283 19.37 -0.58 5.17
C VAL A 283 19.12 -2.07 4.92
N VAL A 284 19.69 -2.64 3.85
CA VAL A 284 19.49 -4.05 3.48
C VAL A 284 19.98 -5.01 4.57
N LYS A 285 21.10 -4.72 5.24
CA LYS A 285 21.59 -5.51 6.40
C LYS A 285 20.54 -5.61 7.52
N ARG A 286 19.69 -4.61 7.70
CA ARG A 286 18.66 -4.58 8.75
C ARG A 286 17.42 -5.40 8.42
N LEU A 287 17.26 -5.83 7.17
CA LEU A 287 16.15 -6.67 6.73
C LEU A 287 16.21 -8.11 7.27
N ASN A 288 17.28 -8.48 7.97
CA ASN A 288 17.39 -9.77 8.67
C ASN A 288 16.32 -9.95 9.77
N LYS A 289 15.71 -8.87 10.24
CA LYS A 289 14.62 -8.90 11.21
C LYS A 289 13.29 -8.75 10.47
N HIS A 290 12.73 -9.86 10.03
CA HIS A 290 11.41 -9.90 9.39
C HIS A 290 10.67 -11.19 9.79
N ILE A 291 9.38 -11.22 9.49
CA ILE A 291 8.54 -12.41 9.59
C ILE A 291 7.66 -12.50 8.35
N THR A 292 7.31 -13.71 7.93
CA THR A 292 6.56 -13.94 6.69
C THR A 292 5.23 -14.64 6.96
N THR A 293 4.30 -14.44 6.02
CA THR A 293 3.08 -15.22 5.85
C THR A 293 2.94 -15.67 4.40
N GLU A 294 2.22 -16.73 4.18
CA GLU A 294 1.91 -17.31 2.87
C GLU A 294 0.42 -17.44 2.72
N THR A 295 -0.09 -17.09 1.54
CA THR A 295 -1.51 -17.29 1.20
C THR A 295 -1.61 -17.93 -0.16
N ILE A 296 -2.40 -19.02 -0.28
CA ILE A 296 -2.63 -19.75 -1.52
C ILE A 296 -4.13 -19.81 -1.78
N ILE A 297 -4.53 -19.42 -2.97
CA ILE A 297 -5.88 -19.66 -3.50
C ILE A 297 -5.76 -20.78 -4.55
N LYS A 298 -6.36 -21.92 -4.24
CA LYS A 298 -6.37 -23.10 -5.11
C LYS A 298 -7.64 -23.16 -5.96
N PRO A 299 -7.61 -23.82 -7.12
CA PRO A 299 -8.82 -24.18 -7.86
C PRO A 299 -9.80 -24.96 -6.99
N LEU A 300 -11.09 -24.85 -7.30
CA LEU A 300 -12.09 -25.76 -6.74
C LEU A 300 -11.77 -27.18 -7.21
N GLU A 301 -11.82 -28.16 -6.32
CA GLU A 301 -11.72 -29.56 -6.71
C GLU A 301 -12.91 -29.90 -7.62
N GLU A 302 -12.65 -30.49 -8.79
CA GLU A 302 -13.69 -31.06 -9.62
C GLU A 302 -14.37 -32.18 -8.83
N LYS A 303 -15.70 -32.08 -8.65
CA LYS A 303 -16.51 -33.10 -8.00
C LYS A 303 -16.75 -34.27 -8.93
#